data_bedf9c8d3937ad0cb8fc1ea5fd8cc99f
#
_entry.id   bedf9c8d3937ad0cb8fc1ea5fd8cc99f
#
_cell.length_a   1.000
_cell.length_b   1.000
_cell.length_c   1.000
_cell.angle_alpha   90.00
_cell.angle_beta   90.00
_cell.angle_gamma   90.00
#
_symmetry.space_group_name_H-M   'P 1'
#
loop_
_entity.id
_entity.type
_entity.pdbx_description
1 polymer ?
#
loop_
_entity_poly.entity_id
_entity_poly.type
_entity_poly.pdbx_seq_one_letter_code
_entity_poly.pdbx_strand_id
1 'polypeptide(L)'
;LFLCIKGAAFDGHKFAAEAAEKGAAVLVVEDEVEVPDSVTVIKVDNTRYAMALISAAWFGYPAEELTTIAVTGTKGKTTTTYMVKSLLEEAGHKVGVIGTIEVVIGQEHIPVNNTTPESYDIHSYFRKMAEEDCDVVVMEASSQGFKLDRTAGIMFDYGLFTNLSPDHIGPNEHKDFAEYLSCKAKLFNQCRYGYANIDDEHFAEITKNATCPIETFGLNENADLVAYDVELTRDRDFLGVDFGLKGTCEGKISCGVPGTFNVHNALGAISIAGHM
;
A
#
# COMPACT_ATOMS: atom_id res chain seq x y z
N LEU A 1 -1.77 24.12 -13.30
CA LEU A 1 -2.53 23.86 -12.09
C LEU A 1 -1.60 23.86 -10.88
N PHE A 2 -2.04 24.45 -9.75
CA PHE A 2 -1.31 24.42 -8.48
C PHE A 2 -2.28 24.00 -7.36
N LEU A 3 -1.87 23.05 -6.51
CA LEU A 3 -2.65 22.57 -5.37
C LEU A 3 -2.07 23.17 -4.08
N CYS A 4 -2.87 23.91 -3.34
CA CYS A 4 -2.51 24.53 -2.07
C CYS A 4 -2.63 23.52 -0.92
N ILE A 5 -1.66 22.62 -0.78
CA ILE A 5 -1.68 21.56 0.23
C ILE A 5 -1.17 22.09 1.57
N LYS A 6 -1.89 21.78 2.64
CA LYS A 6 -1.42 21.98 4.02
C LYS A 6 -0.50 20.85 4.42
N GLY A 7 0.80 21.11 4.47
CA GLY A 7 1.80 20.16 4.96
C GLY A 7 2.15 20.41 6.43
N ALA A 8 2.95 19.52 7.03
CA ALA A 8 3.38 19.67 8.43
C ALA A 8 4.29 20.91 8.66
N ALA A 9 5.10 21.28 7.67
CA ALA A 9 6.04 22.39 7.77
C ALA A 9 5.64 23.63 6.94
N PHE A 10 4.86 23.44 5.89
CA PHE A 10 4.47 24.48 4.94
C PHE A 10 2.99 24.41 4.60
N ASP A 11 2.39 25.59 4.42
CA ASP A 11 1.03 25.73 3.92
C ASP A 11 1.09 26.31 2.50
N GLY A 12 0.63 25.50 1.53
CA GLY A 12 0.61 25.84 0.11
C GLY A 12 -0.20 27.08 -0.23
N HIS A 13 -1.22 27.43 0.59
CA HIS A 13 -2.04 28.61 0.38
C HIS A 13 -1.23 29.91 0.43
N LYS A 14 -0.15 29.95 1.22
CA LYS A 14 0.76 31.10 1.31
C LYS A 14 1.50 31.39 0.00
N PHE A 15 1.55 30.43 -0.90
CA PHE A 15 2.23 30.52 -2.20
C PHE A 15 1.23 30.72 -3.36
N ALA A 16 -0.05 30.91 -3.10
CA ALA A 16 -1.09 31.02 -4.12
C ALA A 16 -0.82 32.20 -5.09
N ALA A 17 -0.50 33.38 -4.55
CA ALA A 17 -0.19 34.57 -5.35
C ALA A 17 1.07 34.36 -6.20
N GLU A 18 2.14 33.80 -5.62
CA GLU A 18 3.38 33.50 -6.33
C GLU A 18 3.16 32.45 -7.44
N ALA A 19 2.33 31.44 -7.18
CA ALA A 19 1.97 30.43 -8.18
C ALA A 19 1.20 31.06 -9.36
N ALA A 20 0.29 32.00 -9.08
CA ALA A 20 -0.43 32.76 -10.10
C ALA A 20 0.53 33.62 -10.94
N GLU A 21 1.46 34.33 -10.32
CA GLU A 21 2.50 35.10 -11.01
C GLU A 21 3.41 34.25 -11.91
N LYS A 22 3.67 32.98 -11.49
CA LYS A 22 4.40 31.98 -12.26
C LYS A 22 3.56 31.30 -13.35
N GLY A 23 2.33 31.74 -13.56
CA GLY A 23 1.45 31.28 -14.63
C GLY A 23 0.52 30.12 -14.28
N ALA A 24 0.25 29.86 -13.00
CA ALA A 24 -0.79 28.93 -12.62
C ALA A 24 -2.17 29.50 -13.00
N ALA A 25 -2.81 28.90 -13.99
CA ALA A 25 -4.14 29.32 -14.45
C ALA A 25 -5.26 28.78 -13.55
N VAL A 26 -5.00 27.75 -12.77
CA VAL A 26 -5.97 27.11 -11.86
C VAL A 26 -5.31 26.82 -10.52
N LEU A 27 -5.97 27.19 -9.44
CA LEU A 27 -5.61 26.84 -8.06
C LEU A 27 -6.67 25.95 -7.44
N VAL A 28 -6.26 24.91 -6.72
CA VAL A 28 -7.15 24.08 -5.88
C VAL A 28 -6.81 24.37 -4.42
N VAL A 29 -7.79 24.82 -3.64
CA VAL A 29 -7.60 25.38 -2.31
C VAL A 29 -8.61 24.84 -1.31
N GLU A 30 -8.25 24.83 -0.02
CA GLU A 30 -9.18 24.62 1.10
C GLU A 30 -9.62 25.95 1.70
N ASP A 31 -8.70 26.89 1.82
CA ASP A 31 -8.95 28.23 2.36
C ASP A 31 -9.05 29.27 1.24
N GLU A 32 -9.61 30.41 1.56
CA GLU A 32 -9.65 31.54 0.63
C GLU A 32 -8.25 32.08 0.36
N VAL A 33 -8.00 32.45 -0.90
CA VAL A 33 -6.72 33.02 -1.35
C VAL A 33 -6.98 34.27 -2.18
N GLU A 34 -6.08 35.24 -2.08
CA GLU A 34 -6.14 36.46 -2.89
C GLU A 34 -5.26 36.27 -4.13
N VAL A 35 -5.90 36.20 -5.30
CA VAL A 35 -5.23 36.04 -6.60
C VAL A 35 -5.97 36.87 -7.66
N PRO A 36 -5.35 37.19 -8.81
CA PRO A 36 -6.00 37.91 -9.90
C PRO A 36 -7.25 37.18 -10.43
N ASP A 37 -8.27 37.93 -10.88
CA ASP A 37 -9.51 37.41 -11.45
C ASP A 37 -9.31 36.49 -12.66
N SER A 38 -8.15 36.56 -13.30
CA SER A 38 -7.77 35.69 -14.42
C SER A 38 -7.44 34.26 -14.00
N VAL A 39 -7.27 34.00 -12.69
CA VAL A 39 -6.96 32.68 -12.13
C VAL A 39 -8.24 32.00 -11.66
N THR A 40 -8.49 30.80 -12.14
CA THR A 40 -9.63 30.00 -11.65
C THR A 40 -9.28 29.39 -10.29
N VAL A 41 -10.10 29.67 -9.28
CA VAL A 41 -9.95 29.09 -7.95
C VAL A 41 -11.05 28.03 -7.72
N ILE A 42 -10.63 26.80 -7.42
CA ILE A 42 -11.52 25.68 -7.10
C ILE A 42 -11.36 25.39 -5.60
N LYS A 43 -12.42 25.67 -4.83
CA LYS A 43 -12.45 25.37 -3.40
C LYS A 43 -12.93 23.94 -3.17
N VAL A 44 -12.20 23.20 -2.34
CA VAL A 44 -12.47 21.81 -1.96
C VAL A 44 -12.32 21.64 -0.45
N ASP A 45 -12.92 20.59 0.11
CA ASP A 45 -12.82 20.30 1.55
C ASP A 45 -11.47 19.66 1.93
N ASN A 46 -10.81 19.01 0.97
CA ASN A 46 -9.53 18.31 1.19
C ASN A 46 -8.69 18.33 -0.10
N THR A 47 -7.63 19.12 -0.12
CA THR A 47 -6.74 19.28 -1.28
C THR A 47 -5.90 18.03 -1.55
N ARG A 48 -5.58 17.20 -0.52
CA ARG A 48 -4.87 15.93 -0.73
C ARG A 48 -5.74 14.89 -1.42
N TYR A 49 -7.00 14.79 -1.01
CA TYR A 49 -7.97 13.93 -1.69
C TYR A 49 -8.21 14.38 -3.14
N ALA A 50 -8.37 15.70 -3.35
CA ALA A 50 -8.49 16.26 -4.69
C ALA A 50 -7.25 15.98 -5.54
N MET A 51 -6.04 16.09 -4.96
CA MET A 51 -4.79 15.74 -5.65
C MET A 51 -4.80 14.30 -6.15
N ALA A 52 -5.25 13.37 -5.32
CA ALA A 52 -5.30 11.95 -5.70
C ALA A 52 -6.20 11.72 -6.92
N LEU A 53 -7.41 12.29 -6.91
CA LEU A 53 -8.36 12.16 -8.03
C LEU A 53 -7.87 12.87 -9.31
N ILE A 54 -7.31 14.07 -9.16
CA ILE A 54 -6.75 14.83 -10.29
C ILE A 54 -5.57 14.08 -10.90
N SER A 55 -4.70 13.49 -10.07
CA SER A 55 -3.55 12.71 -10.53
C SER A 55 -3.99 11.45 -11.26
N ALA A 56 -4.98 10.72 -10.73
CA ALA A 56 -5.55 9.56 -11.40
C ALA A 56 -6.05 9.92 -12.82
N ALA A 57 -6.84 11.00 -12.92
CA ALA A 57 -7.37 11.47 -14.20
C ALA A 57 -6.26 11.97 -15.15
N TRP A 58 -5.27 12.70 -14.61
CA TRP A 58 -4.15 13.22 -15.40
C TRP A 58 -3.34 12.10 -16.08
N PHE A 59 -3.10 11.02 -15.35
CA PHE A 59 -2.39 9.85 -15.86
C PHE A 59 -3.29 8.82 -16.55
N GLY A 60 -4.59 9.10 -16.75
CA GLY A 60 -5.51 8.24 -17.48
C GLY A 60 -5.95 7.00 -16.71
N TYR A 61 -6.08 7.10 -15.39
CA TYR A 61 -6.53 6.02 -14.48
C TYR A 61 -5.70 4.73 -14.58
N PRO A 62 -4.36 4.79 -14.47
CA PRO A 62 -3.48 3.65 -14.71
C PRO A 62 -3.69 2.49 -13.74
N ALA A 63 -4.30 2.73 -12.57
CA ALA A 63 -4.68 1.65 -11.65
C ALA A 63 -5.73 0.68 -12.23
N GLU A 64 -6.49 1.09 -13.24
CA GLU A 64 -7.49 0.25 -13.91
C GLU A 64 -6.87 -0.65 -15.01
N GLU A 65 -5.61 -0.40 -15.36
CA GLU A 65 -4.85 -1.15 -16.37
C GLU A 65 -3.93 -2.22 -15.73
N LEU A 66 -3.77 -2.18 -14.41
CA LEU A 66 -2.88 -3.04 -13.64
C LEU A 66 -3.68 -3.86 -12.61
N THR A 67 -3.25 -5.08 -12.32
CA THR A 67 -3.68 -5.75 -11.10
C THR A 67 -2.95 -5.12 -9.92
N THR A 68 -3.70 -4.51 -9.01
CA THR A 68 -3.14 -3.70 -7.92
C THR A 68 -3.21 -4.42 -6.58
N ILE A 69 -2.07 -4.56 -5.90
CA ILE A 69 -1.93 -5.24 -4.61
C ILE A 69 -1.37 -4.26 -3.59
N ALA A 70 -2.07 -4.06 -2.46
CA ALA A 70 -1.61 -3.22 -1.37
C ALA A 70 -1.31 -4.04 -0.12
N VAL A 71 -0.12 -3.86 0.45
CA VAL A 71 0.32 -4.53 1.67
C VAL A 71 0.43 -3.53 2.81
N THR A 72 -0.35 -3.73 3.89
CA THR A 72 -0.28 -2.91 5.10
C THR A 72 0.06 -3.74 6.34
N GLY A 73 0.50 -3.07 7.38
CA GLY A 73 0.87 -3.63 8.68
C GLY A 73 1.93 -2.80 9.37
N THR A 74 2.27 -3.13 10.59
CA THR A 74 3.37 -2.46 11.30
C THR A 74 4.70 -2.96 10.74
N LYS A 75 4.90 -4.26 10.68
CA LYS A 75 6.12 -4.92 10.21
C LYS A 75 5.81 -5.93 9.09
N GLY A 76 6.86 -6.32 8.36
CA GLY A 76 6.75 -7.34 7.32
C GLY A 76 6.27 -6.85 5.96
N LYS A 77 5.80 -5.61 5.79
CA LYS A 77 5.33 -5.07 4.51
C LYS A 77 6.34 -5.30 3.38
N THR A 78 7.55 -4.79 3.53
CA THR A 78 8.61 -4.92 2.51
C THR A 78 8.92 -6.38 2.19
N THR A 79 9.11 -7.22 3.21
CA THR A 79 9.38 -8.65 3.01
C THR A 79 8.24 -9.32 2.24
N THR A 80 6.99 -9.09 2.67
CA THR A 80 5.81 -9.65 2.00
C THR A 80 5.66 -9.14 0.57
N THR A 81 5.90 -7.85 0.33
CA THR A 81 5.86 -7.25 -1.02
C THR A 81 6.84 -7.94 -1.97
N TYR A 82 8.09 -8.19 -1.53
CA TYR A 82 9.06 -8.90 -2.35
C TYR A 82 8.78 -10.41 -2.46
N MET A 83 8.17 -11.04 -1.45
CA MET A 83 7.70 -12.43 -1.57
C MET A 83 6.57 -12.54 -2.62
N VAL A 84 5.58 -11.64 -2.58
CA VAL A 84 4.51 -11.57 -3.60
C VAL A 84 5.12 -11.37 -4.99
N LYS A 85 6.03 -10.39 -5.13
CA LYS A 85 6.74 -10.15 -6.40
C LYS A 85 7.40 -11.42 -6.92
N SER A 86 8.19 -12.09 -6.07
CA SER A 86 8.92 -13.29 -6.46
C SER A 86 8.00 -14.43 -6.92
N LEU A 87 6.90 -14.68 -6.19
CA LEU A 87 5.94 -15.72 -6.53
C LEU A 87 5.22 -15.42 -7.87
N LEU A 88 4.81 -14.18 -8.07
CA LEU A 88 4.11 -13.78 -9.29
C LEU A 88 5.03 -13.75 -10.50
N GLU A 89 6.30 -13.33 -10.33
CA GLU A 89 7.28 -13.39 -11.43
C GLU A 89 7.60 -14.83 -11.84
N GLU A 90 7.69 -15.76 -10.88
CA GLU A 90 7.85 -17.19 -11.18
C GLU A 90 6.60 -17.76 -11.89
N ALA A 91 5.42 -17.23 -11.60
CA ALA A 91 4.18 -17.56 -12.32
C ALA A 91 4.09 -16.91 -13.70
N GLY A 92 5.05 -16.06 -14.08
CA GLY A 92 5.14 -15.44 -15.41
C GLY A 92 4.58 -14.01 -15.51
N HIS A 93 4.22 -13.39 -14.39
CA HIS A 93 3.77 -12.01 -14.36
C HIS A 93 4.93 -11.02 -14.40
N LYS A 94 4.72 -9.85 -14.99
CA LYS A 94 5.66 -8.73 -14.91
C LYS A 94 5.22 -7.76 -13.81
N VAL A 95 5.98 -7.76 -12.71
CA VAL A 95 5.57 -7.13 -11.46
C VAL A 95 6.32 -5.84 -11.17
N GLY A 96 5.60 -4.73 -11.05
CA GLY A 96 6.12 -3.49 -10.48
C GLY A 96 6.04 -3.47 -8.95
N VAL A 97 6.94 -2.73 -8.31
CA VAL A 97 6.96 -2.57 -6.85
C VAL A 97 6.99 -1.09 -6.47
N ILE A 98 6.23 -0.72 -5.44
CA ILE A 98 6.36 0.57 -4.74
C ILE A 98 6.52 0.28 -3.25
N GLY A 99 7.68 0.58 -2.68
CA GLY A 99 7.95 0.25 -1.28
C GLY A 99 8.97 1.14 -0.60
N THR A 100 9.29 0.78 0.63
CA THR A 100 10.20 1.55 1.50
C THR A 100 11.62 1.64 0.94
N ILE A 101 12.07 0.62 0.22
CA ILE A 101 13.42 0.57 -0.32
C ILE A 101 13.50 1.39 -1.61
N GLU A 102 12.57 1.15 -2.54
CA GLU A 102 12.62 1.67 -3.89
C GLU A 102 11.28 1.47 -4.62
N VAL A 103 11.16 2.10 -5.77
CA VAL A 103 10.20 1.73 -6.81
C VAL A 103 10.92 0.93 -7.88
N VAL A 104 10.36 -0.22 -8.25
CA VAL A 104 10.89 -1.10 -9.31
C VAL A 104 9.93 -1.12 -10.48
N ILE A 105 10.43 -0.77 -11.68
CA ILE A 105 9.67 -0.78 -12.94
C ILE A 105 10.53 -1.48 -13.99
N GLY A 106 10.22 -2.75 -14.28
CA GLY A 106 11.09 -3.57 -15.12
C GLY A 106 12.51 -3.66 -14.56
N GLN A 107 13.49 -3.07 -15.23
CA GLN A 107 14.89 -3.01 -14.80
C GLN A 107 15.26 -1.68 -14.13
N GLU A 108 14.33 -0.74 -14.03
CA GLU A 108 14.58 0.54 -13.41
C GLU A 108 14.32 0.48 -11.92
N HIS A 109 15.26 1.02 -11.14
CA HIS A 109 15.21 1.13 -9.68
C HIS A 109 15.25 2.59 -9.28
N ILE A 110 14.16 3.10 -8.70
CA ILE A 110 13.98 4.51 -8.35
C ILE A 110 13.98 4.65 -6.83
N PRO A 111 14.94 5.40 -6.25
CA PRO A 111 14.97 5.64 -4.82
C PRO A 111 13.76 6.47 -4.37
N VAL A 112 13.25 6.19 -3.19
CA VAL A 112 12.08 6.85 -2.61
C VAL A 112 12.39 7.47 -1.26
N ASN A 113 11.62 8.51 -0.90
CA ASN A 113 11.72 9.15 0.41
C ASN A 113 10.64 8.67 1.40
N ASN A 114 9.59 8.05 0.89
CA ASN A 114 8.44 7.61 1.67
C ASN A 114 8.05 6.19 1.26
N THR A 115 7.68 5.36 2.24
CA THR A 115 7.14 4.01 1.99
C THR A 115 5.96 4.02 1.01
N THR A 116 5.07 4.99 1.17
CA THR A 116 3.96 5.25 0.26
C THR A 116 4.16 6.67 -0.29
N PRO A 117 4.51 6.85 -1.56
CA PRO A 117 4.71 8.16 -2.18
C PRO A 117 3.46 9.04 -2.17
N GLU A 118 3.57 10.29 -2.56
CA GLU A 118 2.40 11.17 -2.76
C GLU A 118 1.56 10.65 -3.95
N SER A 119 0.28 10.95 -3.96
CA SER A 119 -0.65 10.39 -4.95
C SER A 119 -0.26 10.70 -6.41
N TYR A 120 0.33 11.86 -6.68
CA TYR A 120 0.87 12.19 -8.00
C TYR A 120 1.95 11.20 -8.44
N ASP A 121 2.89 10.90 -7.55
CA ASP A 121 3.98 9.98 -7.84
C ASP A 121 3.46 8.55 -8.00
N ILE A 122 2.50 8.11 -7.17
CA ILE A 122 1.88 6.79 -7.28
C ILE A 122 1.27 6.60 -8.68
N HIS A 123 0.43 7.53 -9.13
CA HIS A 123 -0.19 7.44 -10.45
C HIS A 123 0.80 7.58 -11.60
N SER A 124 1.86 8.38 -11.42
CA SER A 124 2.97 8.47 -12.37
C SER A 124 3.70 7.13 -12.52
N TYR A 125 4.01 6.47 -11.39
CA TYR A 125 4.64 5.14 -11.41
C TYR A 125 3.72 4.07 -12.00
N PHE A 126 2.43 4.09 -11.67
CA PHE A 126 1.47 3.16 -12.26
C PHE A 126 1.38 3.33 -13.79
N ARG A 127 1.34 4.58 -14.28
CA ARG A 127 1.36 4.85 -15.73
C ARG A 127 2.61 4.30 -16.37
N LYS A 128 3.78 4.56 -15.78
CA LYS A 128 5.06 4.06 -16.27
C LYS A 128 5.13 2.52 -16.24
N MET A 129 4.58 1.88 -15.20
CA MET A 129 4.48 0.42 -15.12
C MET A 129 3.62 -0.15 -16.24
N ALA A 130 2.46 0.46 -16.51
CA ALA A 130 1.60 0.05 -17.61
C ALA A 130 2.27 0.24 -18.99
N GLU A 131 3.00 1.34 -19.20
CA GLU A 131 3.76 1.60 -20.44
C GLU A 131 4.94 0.65 -20.63
N GLU A 132 5.48 0.10 -19.53
CA GLU A 132 6.53 -0.91 -19.52
C GLU A 132 5.97 -2.34 -19.52
N ASP A 133 4.69 -2.54 -19.85
CA ASP A 133 4.01 -3.83 -19.89
C ASP A 133 4.05 -4.61 -18.57
N CYS A 134 4.08 -3.94 -17.41
CA CYS A 134 3.77 -4.59 -16.16
C CYS A 134 2.27 -4.90 -16.13
N ASP A 135 1.91 -6.08 -15.66
CA ASP A 135 0.52 -6.49 -15.47
C ASP A 135 0.08 -6.45 -14.00
N VAL A 136 1.06 -6.43 -13.08
CA VAL A 136 0.82 -6.36 -11.63
C VAL A 136 1.67 -5.28 -10.99
N VAL A 137 1.10 -4.60 -10.01
CA VAL A 137 1.87 -3.75 -9.08
C VAL A 137 1.60 -4.18 -7.64
N VAL A 138 2.68 -4.34 -6.86
CA VAL A 138 2.61 -4.58 -5.42
C VAL A 138 3.13 -3.36 -4.69
N MET A 139 2.32 -2.75 -3.82
CA MET A 139 2.76 -1.57 -3.08
C MET A 139 2.60 -1.69 -1.57
N GLU A 140 3.56 -1.12 -0.85
CA GLU A 140 3.45 -0.92 0.58
C GLU A 140 2.51 0.26 0.87
N ALA A 141 1.39 0.00 1.57
CA ALA A 141 0.43 1.01 1.99
C ALA A 141 0.60 1.31 3.49
N SER A 142 1.30 2.38 3.80
CA SER A 142 1.55 2.82 5.18
C SER A 142 0.31 3.48 5.79
N SER A 143 0.22 3.49 7.12
CA SER A 143 -0.84 4.20 7.83
C SER A 143 -0.84 5.71 7.53
N GLN A 144 0.33 6.31 7.34
CA GLN A 144 0.47 7.71 6.93
C GLN A 144 -0.01 7.91 5.48
N GLY A 145 0.20 6.93 4.59
CA GLY A 145 -0.35 6.96 3.24
C GLY A 145 -1.88 7.05 3.25
N PHE A 146 -2.55 6.24 4.09
CA PHE A 146 -3.99 6.31 4.29
C PHE A 146 -4.46 7.57 5.03
N LYS A 147 -3.70 8.04 6.03
CA LYS A 147 -4.02 9.27 6.77
C LYS A 147 -4.00 10.51 5.88
N LEU A 148 -3.03 10.57 4.98
CA LEU A 148 -2.80 11.71 4.08
C LEU A 148 -3.44 11.53 2.70
N ASP A 149 -4.40 10.62 2.56
CA ASP A 149 -5.15 10.33 1.33
C ASP A 149 -4.27 10.05 0.09
N ARG A 150 -3.04 9.53 0.29
CA ARG A 150 -2.11 9.25 -0.81
C ARG A 150 -2.60 8.15 -1.75
N THR A 151 -3.42 7.23 -1.24
CA THR A 151 -4.02 6.13 -1.99
C THR A 151 -5.49 6.39 -2.33
N ALA A 152 -6.02 7.59 -2.05
CA ALA A 152 -7.41 7.90 -2.28
C ALA A 152 -7.78 7.75 -3.77
N GLY A 153 -8.99 7.23 -4.03
CA GLY A 153 -9.47 6.97 -5.39
C GLY A 153 -8.91 5.69 -6.04
N ILE A 154 -7.95 5.01 -5.43
CA ILE A 154 -7.51 3.69 -5.89
C ILE A 154 -8.39 2.62 -5.22
N MET A 155 -9.00 1.75 -6.03
CA MET A 155 -9.63 0.52 -5.56
C MET A 155 -8.68 -0.63 -5.89
N PHE A 156 -7.91 -1.07 -4.91
CA PHE A 156 -6.99 -2.20 -5.08
C PHE A 156 -7.73 -3.49 -5.38
N ASP A 157 -7.16 -4.35 -6.22
CA ASP A 157 -7.73 -5.67 -6.44
C ASP A 157 -7.54 -6.53 -5.20
N TYR A 158 -6.35 -6.47 -4.59
CA TYR A 158 -6.03 -7.22 -3.38
C TYR A 158 -5.44 -6.32 -2.28
N GLY A 159 -5.93 -6.51 -1.06
CA GLY A 159 -5.41 -5.86 0.14
C GLY A 159 -4.92 -6.88 1.16
N LEU A 160 -3.69 -6.74 1.67
CA LEU A 160 -3.11 -7.66 2.64
C LEU A 160 -2.73 -6.94 3.93
N PHE A 161 -3.17 -7.48 5.05
CA PHE A 161 -2.80 -7.07 6.40
C PHE A 161 -1.88 -8.09 7.05
N THR A 162 -0.68 -7.66 7.45
CA THR A 162 0.33 -8.53 8.06
C THR A 162 0.23 -8.59 9.58
N ASN A 163 0.27 -7.45 10.26
CA ASN A 163 0.21 -7.34 11.72
C ASN A 163 0.03 -5.88 12.17
N LEU A 164 -0.35 -5.71 13.45
CA LEU A 164 -0.45 -4.41 14.08
C LEU A 164 0.19 -4.44 15.49
N SER A 165 1.09 -3.52 15.76
CA SER A 165 1.64 -3.25 17.09
C SER A 165 1.82 -1.76 17.28
N PRO A 166 1.87 -1.24 18.53
CA PRO A 166 2.07 0.19 18.77
C PRO A 166 3.35 0.70 18.10
N ASP A 167 3.17 1.62 17.15
CA ASP A 167 4.23 2.26 16.39
C ASP A 167 3.69 3.58 15.79
N HIS A 168 4.56 4.48 15.36
CA HIS A 168 4.15 5.71 14.67
C HIS A 168 3.12 6.57 15.43
N ILE A 169 3.25 6.65 16.76
CA ILE A 169 2.42 7.51 17.63
C ILE A 169 3.27 8.68 18.10
N GLY A 170 2.92 9.90 17.67
CA GLY A 170 3.70 11.10 17.99
C GLY A 170 3.15 12.38 17.35
N PRO A 171 3.77 13.53 17.65
CA PRO A 171 3.24 14.84 17.22
C PRO A 171 3.03 15.03 15.72
N ASN A 172 3.84 14.36 14.88
CA ASN A 172 3.78 14.45 13.43
C ASN A 172 3.31 13.14 12.77
N GLU A 173 2.83 12.20 13.56
CA GLU A 173 2.39 10.88 13.13
C GLU A 173 0.91 10.70 13.51
N HIS A 174 0.56 9.59 14.17
CA HIS A 174 -0.79 9.37 14.65
C HIS A 174 -0.93 9.92 16.08
N LYS A 175 -2.09 10.51 16.39
CA LYS A 175 -2.36 11.07 17.73
C LYS A 175 -2.41 9.97 18.80
N ASP A 176 -2.89 8.78 18.43
CA ASP A 176 -3.06 7.62 19.29
C ASP A 176 -3.12 6.31 18.47
N PHE A 177 -3.13 5.19 19.18
CA PHE A 177 -3.21 3.87 18.58
C PHE A 177 -4.53 3.63 17.83
N ALA A 178 -5.63 4.21 18.28
CA ALA A 178 -6.93 4.06 17.62
C ALA A 178 -6.93 4.72 16.23
N GLU A 179 -6.33 5.89 16.08
CA GLU A 179 -6.13 6.52 14.78
C GLU A 179 -5.21 5.69 13.88
N TYR A 180 -4.11 5.15 14.43
CA TYR A 180 -3.18 4.29 13.70
C TYR A 180 -3.87 3.05 13.13
N LEU A 181 -4.64 2.34 13.97
CA LEU A 181 -5.45 1.19 13.59
C LEU A 181 -6.47 1.58 12.53
N SER A 182 -7.24 2.65 12.77
CA SER A 182 -8.30 3.09 11.85
C SER A 182 -7.76 3.45 10.46
N CYS A 183 -6.56 4.03 10.39
CA CYS A 183 -5.91 4.34 9.12
C CYS A 183 -5.57 3.07 8.34
N LYS A 184 -5.02 2.03 8.98
CA LYS A 184 -4.73 0.76 8.30
C LYS A 184 -5.99 0.01 7.88
N ALA A 185 -7.03 0.06 8.71
CA ALA A 185 -8.32 -0.56 8.41
C ALA A 185 -8.98 -0.01 7.13
N LYS A 186 -8.63 1.22 6.71
CA LYS A 186 -9.10 1.80 5.43
C LYS A 186 -8.79 0.90 4.22
N LEU A 187 -7.73 0.08 4.28
CA LEU A 187 -7.38 -0.83 3.19
C LEU A 187 -8.57 -1.73 2.80
N PHE A 188 -9.27 -2.29 3.78
CA PHE A 188 -10.39 -3.19 3.53
C PHE A 188 -11.68 -2.51 3.04
N ASN A 189 -11.65 -1.17 2.94
CA ASN A 189 -12.66 -0.37 2.25
C ASN A 189 -12.16 0.15 0.88
N GLN A 190 -10.90 -0.12 0.57
CA GLN A 190 -10.22 0.28 -0.68
C GLN A 190 -9.66 -0.93 -1.44
N CYS A 191 -10.14 -2.14 -1.18
CA CYS A 191 -9.79 -3.33 -1.96
C CYS A 191 -11.00 -4.18 -2.29
N ARG A 192 -10.89 -4.98 -3.36
CA ARG A 192 -11.93 -5.91 -3.82
C ARG A 192 -11.92 -7.22 -3.03
N TYR A 193 -10.70 -7.70 -2.69
CA TYR A 193 -10.45 -8.87 -1.84
C TYR A 193 -9.40 -8.55 -0.78
N GLY A 194 -9.68 -8.95 0.46
CA GLY A 194 -8.80 -8.76 1.59
C GLY A 194 -8.16 -10.08 2.03
N TYR A 195 -6.90 -10.02 2.45
CA TYR A 195 -6.19 -11.11 3.12
C TYR A 195 -5.71 -10.62 4.48
N ALA A 196 -5.98 -11.35 5.54
CA ALA A 196 -5.66 -10.89 6.89
C ALA A 196 -5.07 -11.99 7.76
N ASN A 197 -4.01 -11.64 8.48
CA ASN A 197 -3.42 -12.50 9.50
C ASN A 197 -4.37 -12.63 10.70
N ILE A 198 -4.99 -13.81 10.87
CA ILE A 198 -5.93 -14.09 11.96
C ILE A 198 -5.24 -14.22 13.33
N ASP A 199 -3.93 -14.47 13.35
CA ASP A 199 -3.15 -14.61 14.59
C ASP A 199 -2.80 -13.25 15.23
N ASP A 200 -3.03 -12.14 14.52
CA ASP A 200 -2.83 -10.80 15.07
C ASP A 200 -3.94 -10.45 16.07
N GLU A 201 -3.58 -9.97 17.26
CA GLU A 201 -4.53 -9.65 18.32
C GLU A 201 -5.56 -8.57 17.92
N HIS A 202 -5.24 -7.74 16.93
CA HIS A 202 -6.11 -6.69 16.41
C HIS A 202 -6.87 -7.09 15.13
N PHE A 203 -6.80 -8.37 14.72
CA PHE A 203 -7.50 -8.88 13.54
C PHE A 203 -8.98 -8.50 13.52
N ALA A 204 -9.69 -8.76 14.63
CA ALA A 204 -11.13 -8.49 14.73
C ALA A 204 -11.45 -6.99 14.61
N GLU A 205 -10.58 -6.13 15.13
CA GLU A 205 -10.79 -4.68 15.11
C GLU A 205 -10.49 -4.09 13.72
N ILE A 206 -9.42 -4.54 13.08
CA ILE A 206 -9.00 -4.02 11.78
C ILE A 206 -9.93 -4.46 10.64
N THR A 207 -10.57 -5.62 10.78
CA THR A 207 -11.52 -6.16 9.79
C THR A 207 -12.98 -5.79 10.08
N LYS A 208 -13.29 -5.22 11.24
CA LYS A 208 -14.65 -4.97 11.74
C LYS A 208 -15.58 -4.25 10.75
N ASN A 209 -15.05 -3.29 10.00
CA ASN A 209 -15.81 -2.46 9.07
C ASN A 209 -15.40 -2.72 7.60
N ALA A 210 -14.81 -3.86 7.33
CA ALA A 210 -14.42 -4.23 5.97
C ALA A 210 -15.64 -4.31 5.06
N THR A 211 -15.51 -3.80 3.84
CA THR A 211 -16.56 -3.84 2.81
C THR A 211 -16.28 -4.87 1.73
N CYS A 212 -15.12 -5.52 1.77
CA CYS A 212 -14.71 -6.60 0.88
C CYS A 212 -14.78 -7.97 1.59
N PRO A 213 -14.86 -9.08 0.85
CA PRO A 213 -14.61 -10.41 1.41
C PRO A 213 -13.18 -10.51 1.93
N ILE A 214 -12.99 -11.23 3.04
CA ILE A 214 -11.67 -11.43 3.64
C ILE A 214 -11.40 -12.93 3.74
N GLU A 215 -10.26 -13.36 3.20
CA GLU A 215 -9.64 -14.64 3.43
C GLU A 215 -8.58 -14.50 4.51
N THR A 216 -8.51 -15.46 5.42
CA THR A 216 -7.61 -15.42 6.56
C THR A 216 -6.44 -16.37 6.40
N PHE A 217 -5.30 -15.98 6.93
CA PHE A 217 -4.11 -16.85 7.00
C PHE A 217 -3.49 -16.80 8.41
N GLY A 218 -2.80 -17.88 8.80
CA GLY A 218 -2.13 -17.92 10.09
C GLY A 218 -1.63 -19.32 10.48
N LEU A 219 -1.22 -19.44 11.74
CA LEU A 219 -0.93 -20.73 12.40
C LEU A 219 -2.19 -21.27 13.11
N ASN A 220 -3.17 -20.41 13.33
CA ASN A 220 -4.46 -20.76 13.92
C ASN A 220 -5.23 -21.70 12.97
N GLU A 221 -5.71 -22.82 13.50
CA GLU A 221 -6.45 -23.82 12.71
C GLU A 221 -7.78 -23.32 12.12
N ASN A 222 -8.28 -22.18 12.57
CA ASN A 222 -9.49 -21.55 12.03
C ASN A 222 -9.21 -20.63 10.83
N ALA A 223 -7.94 -20.46 10.42
CA ALA A 223 -7.62 -19.71 9.22
C ALA A 223 -8.02 -20.49 7.95
N ASP A 224 -8.30 -19.76 6.87
CA ASP A 224 -8.57 -20.35 5.55
C ASP A 224 -7.30 -20.98 4.95
N LEU A 225 -6.13 -20.35 5.17
CA LEU A 225 -4.80 -20.89 4.86
C LEU A 225 -3.97 -21.05 6.14
N VAL A 226 -3.58 -22.26 6.46
CA VAL A 226 -2.86 -22.58 7.71
C VAL A 226 -1.48 -23.15 7.44
N ALA A 227 -0.47 -22.60 8.13
CA ALA A 227 0.83 -23.26 8.23
C ALA A 227 0.89 -24.17 9.45
N TYR A 228 1.46 -25.36 9.27
CA TYR A 228 1.67 -26.36 10.33
C TYR A 228 3.08 -26.96 10.26
N ASP A 229 3.54 -27.64 11.31
CA ASP A 229 4.88 -28.25 11.41
C ASP A 229 6.00 -27.26 11.03
N VAL A 230 5.96 -26.07 11.67
CA VAL A 230 6.91 -25.00 11.40
C VAL A 230 8.26 -25.32 12.06
N GLU A 231 9.29 -25.50 11.25
CA GLU A 231 10.64 -25.83 11.68
C GLU A 231 11.65 -24.83 11.15
N LEU A 232 12.55 -24.35 12.04
CA LEU A 232 13.72 -23.55 11.63
C LEU A 232 14.77 -24.46 11.05
N THR A 233 15.08 -24.27 9.76
CA THR A 233 16.04 -25.11 9.04
C THR A 233 17.36 -24.38 8.84
N ARG A 234 18.44 -25.04 9.22
CA ARG A 234 19.79 -24.58 9.01
C ARG A 234 20.65 -25.69 8.42
N ASP A 235 21.01 -25.55 7.18
CA ASP A 235 22.00 -26.38 6.50
C ASP A 235 23.16 -25.50 6.00
N ARG A 236 24.20 -26.10 5.40
CA ARG A 236 25.40 -25.39 4.94
C ARG A 236 25.09 -24.20 4.03
N ASP A 237 24.07 -24.36 3.16
CA ASP A 237 23.71 -23.41 2.11
C ASP A 237 22.28 -22.84 2.27
N PHE A 238 21.54 -23.23 3.32
CA PHE A 238 20.16 -22.79 3.56
C PHE A 238 19.95 -22.42 5.02
N LEU A 239 19.45 -21.22 5.22
CA LEU A 239 18.94 -20.74 6.50
C LEU A 239 17.53 -20.21 6.29
N GLY A 240 16.54 -20.88 6.84
CA GLY A 240 15.15 -20.53 6.57
C GLY A 240 14.18 -21.17 7.53
N VAL A 241 12.95 -21.30 7.06
CA VAL A 241 11.85 -21.95 7.77
C VAL A 241 11.09 -22.88 6.82
N ASP A 242 10.91 -24.14 7.25
CA ASP A 242 10.09 -25.12 6.54
C ASP A 242 8.75 -25.28 7.24
N PHE A 243 7.68 -25.45 6.48
CA PHE A 243 6.34 -25.66 7.02
C PHE A 243 5.42 -26.33 5.99
N GLY A 244 4.38 -27.02 6.49
CA GLY A 244 3.31 -27.53 5.68
C GLY A 244 2.21 -26.51 5.51
N LEU A 245 1.42 -26.62 4.43
CA LEU A 245 0.23 -25.82 4.15
C LEU A 245 -1.01 -26.72 4.14
N LYS A 246 -2.10 -26.22 4.70
CA LYS A 246 -3.44 -26.80 4.58
C LYS A 246 -4.51 -25.70 4.44
N GLY A 247 -5.63 -26.03 3.82
CA GLY A 247 -6.74 -25.10 3.60
C GLY A 247 -6.90 -24.71 2.14
N THR A 248 -6.90 -23.43 1.81
CA THR A 248 -7.07 -22.95 0.43
C THR A 248 -5.93 -23.40 -0.51
N CYS A 249 -4.77 -23.75 0.06
CA CYS A 249 -3.65 -24.34 -0.65
C CYS A 249 -3.02 -25.46 0.20
N GLU A 250 -2.51 -26.50 -0.44
CA GLU A 250 -1.83 -27.62 0.23
C GLU A 250 -0.42 -27.82 -0.32
N GLY A 251 0.54 -28.14 0.55
CA GLY A 251 1.91 -28.40 0.11
C GLY A 251 2.93 -28.28 1.24
N LYS A 252 4.20 -28.28 0.85
CA LYS A 252 5.35 -28.01 1.74
C LYS A 252 6.12 -26.83 1.19
N ILE A 253 6.48 -25.92 2.07
CA ILE A 253 7.20 -24.69 1.75
C ILE A 253 8.54 -24.69 2.48
N SER A 254 9.58 -24.31 1.74
CA SER A 254 10.89 -23.95 2.27
C SER A 254 11.12 -22.46 1.99
N CYS A 255 10.99 -21.64 3.02
CA CYS A 255 11.17 -20.20 2.91
C CYS A 255 12.61 -19.82 3.32
N GLY A 256 13.42 -19.31 2.36
CA GLY A 256 14.83 -18.94 2.56
C GLY A 256 15.05 -17.66 3.40
N VAL A 257 14.00 -17.15 4.06
CA VAL A 257 14.08 -16.00 4.97
C VAL A 257 13.85 -16.51 6.40
N PRO A 258 14.90 -16.45 7.28
CA PRO A 258 14.83 -17.02 8.61
C PRO A 258 13.89 -16.25 9.54
N GLY A 259 13.32 -16.98 10.51
CA GLY A 259 12.43 -16.43 11.54
C GLY A 259 10.98 -16.81 11.36
N THR A 260 10.33 -17.22 12.45
CA THR A 260 8.94 -17.71 12.46
C THR A 260 7.93 -16.64 12.01
N PHE A 261 8.21 -15.35 12.22
CA PHE A 261 7.39 -14.26 11.71
C PHE A 261 7.35 -14.20 10.18
N ASN A 262 8.36 -14.76 9.48
CA ASN A 262 8.35 -14.86 8.03
C ASN A 262 7.41 -15.96 7.50
N VAL A 263 6.93 -16.87 8.35
CA VAL A 263 5.84 -17.78 8.01
C VAL A 263 4.57 -16.98 7.69
N HIS A 264 4.19 -16.02 8.54
CA HIS A 264 3.03 -15.16 8.27
C HIS A 264 3.22 -14.30 7.01
N ASN A 265 4.43 -13.75 6.79
CA ASN A 265 4.72 -13.00 5.57
C ASN A 265 4.59 -13.88 4.31
N ALA A 266 5.09 -15.13 4.39
CA ALA A 266 4.98 -16.11 3.31
C ALA A 266 3.53 -16.55 3.08
N LEU A 267 2.76 -16.83 4.15
CA LEU A 267 1.34 -17.18 4.05
C LEU A 267 0.55 -16.08 3.33
N GLY A 268 0.74 -14.81 3.72
CA GLY A 268 0.08 -13.69 3.06
C GLY A 268 0.46 -13.58 1.58
N ALA A 269 1.72 -13.80 1.23
CA ALA A 269 2.16 -13.80 -0.16
C ALA A 269 1.56 -14.98 -0.96
N ILE A 270 1.50 -16.17 -0.36
CA ILE A 270 0.92 -17.37 -0.96
C ILE A 270 -0.60 -17.21 -1.15
N SER A 271 -1.32 -16.63 -0.18
CA SER A 271 -2.76 -16.35 -0.31
C SER A 271 -3.07 -15.49 -1.53
N ILE A 272 -2.28 -14.45 -1.78
CA ILE A 272 -2.43 -13.60 -2.98
C ILE A 272 -2.10 -14.39 -4.25
N ALA A 273 -0.92 -15.04 -4.30
CA ALA A 273 -0.46 -15.75 -5.47
C ALA A 273 -1.35 -16.95 -5.86
N GLY A 274 -1.98 -17.59 -4.87
CA GLY A 274 -2.92 -18.68 -5.11
C GLY A 274 -4.26 -18.24 -5.71
N HIS A 275 -4.55 -16.94 -5.72
CA HIS A 275 -5.77 -16.34 -6.27
C HIS A 275 -5.58 -15.81 -7.70
N MET A 276 -4.34 -15.60 -8.11
CA MET A 276 -3.94 -15.07 -9.42
C MET A 276 -3.56 -16.17 -10.40
#